data_701dd7ede59055fc745307ed3aa111b0
#
_entry.id   701dd7ede59055fc745307ed3aa111b0
#
_cell.length_a   1.000
_cell.length_b   1.000
_cell.length_c   1.000
_cell.angle_alpha   90.00
_cell.angle_beta   90.00
_cell.angle_gamma   90.00
#
_symmetry.space_group_name_H-M   'P 1'
#
loop_
_entity.id
_entity.type
_entity.pdbx_description
1 polymer ?
#
loop_
_entity_poly.entity_id
_entity_poly.type
_entity_poly.pdbx_seq_one_letter_code
_entity_poly.pdbx_strand_id
1 'polypeptide(L)'
;DGISYTFPLGDATVFVGDNTDGSMLFTTACVYGGPSNSLDDCANVNAGITGGGVSVGAAYDFGSGFTIAGGAQFVETGIADKEEDDAYAVNLAYTADSYGLSLSYANVEDGVDNDTYTALNGYYSFDNGLNISAGFEFGSLDVSSADADETEAFFIGINGEVGPGELGAALGTAGTMTEASGVMPEQLMYEAYYSYPVNDGMTITPLIYTVEGSSASDMDETGVMVKTSFSF
;
A
#
# COMPACT_ATOMS: atom_id res chain seq x y z
N ASP A 1 4.14 -15.94 -7.38
CA ASP A 1 2.91 -15.81 -8.21
C ASP A 1 1.79 -16.62 -7.56
N GLY A 2 0.68 -15.96 -7.21
CA GLY A 2 -0.49 -16.58 -6.59
C GLY A 2 -1.63 -16.82 -7.59
N ILE A 3 -2.66 -17.50 -7.13
CA ILE A 3 -3.90 -17.72 -7.87
C ILE A 3 -5.08 -17.29 -7.00
N SER A 4 -6.01 -16.55 -7.57
CA SER A 4 -7.23 -16.15 -6.88
C SER A 4 -8.46 -16.34 -7.76
N TYR A 5 -9.60 -16.47 -7.11
CA TYR A 5 -10.90 -16.49 -7.74
C TYR A 5 -11.84 -15.51 -7.06
N THR A 6 -12.35 -14.56 -7.83
CA THR A 6 -13.29 -13.54 -7.37
C THR A 6 -14.66 -13.80 -7.98
N PHE A 7 -15.71 -13.72 -7.17
CA PHE A 7 -17.09 -13.97 -7.61
C PHE A 7 -18.10 -13.12 -6.82
N PRO A 8 -19.27 -12.82 -7.41
CA PRO A 8 -20.35 -12.14 -6.71
C PRO A 8 -21.09 -13.09 -5.77
N LEU A 9 -21.46 -12.60 -4.59
CA LEU A 9 -22.33 -13.28 -3.63
C LEU A 9 -23.44 -12.30 -3.19
N GLY A 10 -24.56 -12.31 -3.89
CA GLY A 10 -25.58 -11.26 -3.77
C GLY A 10 -25.03 -9.91 -4.24
N ASP A 11 -25.07 -8.91 -3.37
CA ASP A 11 -24.54 -7.56 -3.67
C ASP A 11 -23.07 -7.41 -3.18
N ALA A 12 -22.48 -8.45 -2.60
CA ALA A 12 -21.08 -8.47 -2.21
C ALA A 12 -20.20 -9.10 -3.30
N THR A 13 -18.95 -8.70 -3.33
CA THR A 13 -17.87 -9.38 -4.05
C THR A 13 -17.05 -10.18 -3.05
N VAL A 14 -16.75 -11.43 -3.37
CA VAL A 14 -15.96 -12.33 -2.52
C VAL A 14 -14.78 -12.84 -3.30
N PHE A 15 -13.64 -13.02 -2.65
CA PHE A 15 -12.51 -13.71 -3.23
C PHE A 15 -12.00 -14.82 -2.32
N VAL A 16 -11.37 -15.80 -2.93
CA VAL A 16 -10.54 -16.82 -2.29
C VAL A 16 -9.25 -16.94 -3.09
N GLY A 17 -8.13 -17.14 -2.43
CA GLY A 17 -6.85 -17.22 -3.12
C GLY A 17 -5.83 -18.05 -2.37
N ASP A 18 -4.76 -18.35 -3.06
CA ASP A 18 -3.58 -19.04 -2.57
C ASP A 18 -2.35 -18.24 -3.03
N ASN A 19 -1.45 -17.94 -2.11
CA ASN A 19 -0.32 -17.06 -2.29
C ASN A 19 -0.72 -15.67 -2.85
N THR A 20 -1.79 -15.11 -2.28
CA THR A 20 -2.35 -13.79 -2.62
C THR A 20 -2.61 -12.98 -1.36
N ASP A 21 -2.75 -11.68 -1.53
CA ASP A 21 -2.96 -10.74 -0.43
C ASP A 21 -4.38 -10.82 0.12
N GLY A 22 -4.53 -10.82 1.44
CA GLY A 22 -5.83 -10.80 2.11
C GLY A 22 -6.62 -9.52 1.86
N SER A 23 -5.95 -8.44 1.47
CA SER A 23 -6.52 -7.13 1.13
C SER A 23 -6.92 -6.95 -0.33
N MET A 24 -6.96 -8.01 -1.14
CA MET A 24 -7.21 -7.93 -2.60
C MET A 24 -8.44 -7.08 -3.00
N LEU A 25 -9.44 -6.97 -2.15
CA LEU A 25 -10.65 -6.19 -2.41
C LEU A 25 -10.68 -4.83 -1.66
N PHE A 26 -9.59 -4.43 -1.03
CA PHE A 26 -9.51 -3.15 -0.35
C PHE A 26 -9.42 -2.00 -1.34
N THR A 27 -9.93 -0.86 -0.95
CA THR A 27 -9.81 0.39 -1.69
C THR A 27 -8.88 1.31 -0.92
N THR A 28 -7.65 1.48 -1.39
CA THR A 28 -6.74 2.52 -0.91
C THR A 28 -7.02 3.80 -1.69
N ALA A 29 -7.40 4.87 -0.99
CA ALA A 29 -7.67 6.16 -1.61
C ALA A 29 -6.37 6.86 -1.97
N CYS A 30 -5.78 6.46 -3.08
CA CYS A 30 -4.55 7.00 -3.65
C CYS A 30 -4.65 6.97 -5.18
N VAL A 31 -4.22 8.05 -5.82
CA VAL A 31 -4.17 8.16 -7.29
C VAL A 31 -2.75 8.37 -7.81
N TYR A 32 -1.76 8.34 -6.95
CA TYR A 32 -0.37 8.36 -7.32
C TYR A 32 0.05 6.98 -7.84
N GLY A 33 0.45 6.91 -9.09
CA GLY A 33 0.87 5.67 -9.73
C GLY A 33 2.38 5.46 -9.64
N GLY A 34 2.94 5.38 -8.44
CA GLY A 34 4.37 5.23 -8.20
C GLY A 34 4.99 4.08 -8.99
N PRO A 35 5.99 4.33 -9.85
CA PRO A 35 6.57 3.27 -10.65
C PRO A 35 7.62 2.42 -9.94
N SER A 36 8.07 2.80 -8.74
CA SER A 36 9.20 2.21 -8.02
C SER A 36 8.86 1.01 -7.15
N ASN A 37 7.61 0.69 -6.90
CA ASN A 37 7.16 -0.31 -5.94
C ASN A 37 7.57 -0.04 -4.47
N SER A 38 7.88 1.18 -4.11
CA SER A 38 8.25 1.54 -2.73
C SER A 38 7.35 2.63 -2.16
N LEU A 39 6.75 3.45 -3.03
CA LEU A 39 5.82 4.52 -2.64
C LEU A 39 4.43 4.34 -3.27
N ASP A 40 4.19 3.24 -3.97
CA ASP A 40 2.95 2.95 -4.69
C ASP A 40 1.79 2.50 -3.77
N ASP A 41 2.11 2.05 -2.56
CA ASP A 41 1.14 1.74 -1.51
C ASP A 41 0.58 2.96 -0.79
N CYS A 42 1.17 4.15 -1.04
CA CYS A 42 0.80 5.40 -0.39
C CYS A 42 0.84 5.33 1.15
N ALA A 43 1.87 4.67 1.70
CA ALA A 43 2.04 4.38 3.12
C ALA A 43 0.90 3.52 3.73
N ASN A 44 0.32 2.62 2.99
CA ASN A 44 -0.54 1.55 3.49
C ASN A 44 0.25 0.23 3.43
N VAL A 45 1.32 0.15 4.22
CA VAL A 45 2.36 -0.88 4.11
C VAL A 45 1.90 -2.20 4.73
N ASN A 46 1.48 -2.16 6.00
CA ASN A 46 1.15 -3.35 6.79
C ASN A 46 -0.37 -3.53 6.97
N ALA A 47 -1.14 -2.43 7.02
CA ALA A 47 -2.60 -2.50 7.11
C ALA A 47 -3.25 -3.06 5.84
N GLY A 48 -2.47 -3.26 4.78
CA GLY A 48 -2.85 -3.95 3.57
C GLY A 48 -2.75 -5.47 3.63
N ILE A 49 -2.29 -6.09 4.74
CA ILE A 49 -2.06 -7.54 4.89
C ILE A 49 -1.60 -8.23 3.60
N THR A 50 -0.44 -7.79 3.13
CA THR A 50 0.27 -8.36 1.99
C THR A 50 1.26 -9.42 2.48
N GLY A 51 1.61 -10.38 1.66
CA GLY A 51 2.65 -11.34 2.07
C GLY A 51 2.45 -12.73 1.50
N GLY A 52 1.31 -12.98 0.92
CA GLY A 52 0.99 -14.28 0.33
C GLY A 52 0.64 -15.34 1.39
N GLY A 53 -0.28 -16.19 1.06
CA GLY A 53 -0.82 -17.26 1.90
C GLY A 53 -2.18 -17.67 1.38
N VAL A 54 -2.85 -18.55 2.08
CA VAL A 54 -4.26 -18.82 1.80
C VAL A 54 -5.06 -17.61 2.25
N SER A 55 -5.75 -16.96 1.33
CA SER A 55 -6.45 -15.71 1.58
C SER A 55 -7.93 -15.80 1.22
N VAL A 56 -8.73 -15.03 1.92
CA VAL A 56 -10.16 -14.90 1.71
C VAL A 56 -10.61 -13.49 2.07
N GLY A 57 -11.56 -12.95 1.34
CA GLY A 57 -12.11 -11.65 1.68
C GLY A 57 -13.42 -11.37 0.97
N ALA A 58 -14.05 -10.30 1.42
CA ALA A 58 -15.29 -9.80 0.85
C ALA A 58 -15.33 -8.28 0.87
N ALA A 59 -15.96 -7.70 -0.14
CA ALA A 59 -16.24 -6.28 -0.21
C ALA A 59 -17.72 -6.04 -0.54
N TYR A 60 -18.25 -4.94 -0.03
CA TYR A 60 -19.58 -4.46 -0.32
C TYR A 60 -19.54 -2.99 -0.74
N ASP A 61 -20.14 -2.71 -1.89
CA ASP A 61 -20.33 -1.34 -2.39
C ASP A 61 -21.73 -0.86 -2.02
N PHE A 62 -21.83 0.16 -1.17
CA PHE A 62 -23.09 0.77 -0.76
C PHE A 62 -23.69 1.69 -1.84
N GLY A 63 -22.96 1.90 -2.94
CA GLY A 63 -23.23 2.97 -3.88
C GLY A 63 -22.79 4.34 -3.35
N SER A 64 -22.91 5.35 -4.17
CA SER A 64 -22.52 6.73 -3.81
C SER A 64 -21.07 6.87 -3.34
N GLY A 65 -20.20 5.95 -3.73
CA GLY A 65 -18.76 5.97 -3.46
C GLY A 65 -18.31 5.33 -2.15
N PHE A 66 -19.22 4.83 -1.33
CA PHE A 66 -18.84 4.13 -0.09
C PHE A 66 -18.64 2.64 -0.32
N THR A 67 -17.51 2.12 0.17
CA THR A 67 -17.17 0.69 0.18
C THR A 67 -16.70 0.26 1.55
N ILE A 68 -17.01 -1.00 1.91
CA ILE A 68 -16.41 -1.69 3.06
C ILE A 68 -15.85 -3.02 2.57
N ALA A 69 -14.67 -3.37 3.03
CA ALA A 69 -14.07 -4.68 2.75
C ALA A 69 -13.46 -5.29 4.02
N GLY A 70 -13.37 -6.60 4.03
CA GLY A 70 -12.66 -7.35 5.05
C GLY A 70 -11.90 -8.49 4.38
N GLY A 71 -10.75 -8.84 4.95
CA GLY A 71 -9.92 -9.92 4.46
C GLY A 71 -9.18 -10.64 5.56
N ALA A 72 -8.78 -11.86 5.28
CA ALA A 72 -7.94 -12.67 6.14
C ALA A 72 -6.92 -13.43 5.30
N GLN A 73 -5.79 -13.72 5.92
CA GLN A 73 -4.68 -14.43 5.32
C GLN A 73 -4.11 -15.41 6.35
N PHE A 74 -3.77 -16.60 5.90
CA PHE A 74 -3.36 -17.71 6.76
C PHE A 74 -2.16 -18.42 6.15
N VAL A 75 -1.28 -18.97 6.98
CA VAL A 75 -0.29 -19.95 6.50
C VAL A 75 -0.99 -21.24 6.08
N GLU A 76 -0.53 -21.87 5.00
CA GLU A 76 -1.17 -23.06 4.41
C GLU A 76 -1.34 -24.23 5.40
N THR A 77 -0.39 -24.41 6.29
CA THR A 77 -0.38 -25.51 7.25
C THR A 77 -1.20 -25.22 8.50
N GLY A 78 -1.58 -23.97 8.72
CA GLY A 78 -2.13 -23.45 9.98
C GLY A 78 -3.58 -22.99 9.97
N ILE A 79 -4.33 -23.12 8.87
CA ILE A 79 -5.72 -22.58 8.72
C ILE A 79 -6.66 -22.91 9.89
N ALA A 80 -6.39 -23.97 10.65
CA ALA A 80 -7.19 -24.40 11.80
C ALA A 80 -6.40 -24.45 13.11
N ASP A 81 -5.15 -24.02 13.12
CA ASP A 81 -4.29 -24.01 14.28
C ASP A 81 -4.22 -22.57 14.84
N LYS A 82 -4.45 -22.41 16.11
CA LYS A 82 -4.43 -21.11 16.79
C LYS A 82 -3.03 -20.60 17.13
N GLU A 83 -2.04 -21.43 16.96
CA GLU A 83 -0.64 -21.14 17.28
C GLU A 83 0.16 -20.77 16.01
N GLU A 84 -0.50 -20.72 14.84
CA GLU A 84 0.12 -20.39 13.56
C GLU A 84 -0.24 -18.98 13.14
N ASP A 85 0.64 -18.36 12.37
CA ASP A 85 0.54 -16.98 11.91
C ASP A 85 -0.70 -16.75 11.05
N ASP A 86 -1.48 -15.73 11.39
CA ASP A 86 -2.60 -15.28 10.57
C ASP A 86 -2.71 -13.74 10.58
N ALA A 87 -3.48 -13.21 9.64
CA ALA A 87 -3.73 -11.79 9.56
C ALA A 87 -5.19 -11.52 9.20
N TYR A 88 -5.77 -10.51 9.84
CA TYR A 88 -7.12 -10.03 9.57
C TYR A 88 -7.10 -8.53 9.36
N ALA A 89 -7.83 -8.07 8.36
CA ALA A 89 -7.94 -6.65 8.13
C ALA A 89 -9.32 -6.21 7.68
N VAL A 90 -9.62 -4.95 7.91
CA VAL A 90 -10.83 -4.28 7.44
C VAL A 90 -10.46 -2.96 6.78
N ASN A 91 -11.22 -2.59 5.75
CA ASN A 91 -11.06 -1.34 5.02
C ASN A 91 -12.41 -0.67 4.85
N LEU A 92 -12.44 0.64 5.06
CA LEU A 92 -13.58 1.51 4.76
C LEU A 92 -13.08 2.60 3.84
N ALA A 93 -13.74 2.79 2.70
CA ALA A 93 -13.36 3.82 1.76
C ALA A 93 -14.57 4.63 1.27
N TYR A 94 -14.27 5.87 0.93
CA TYR A 94 -15.16 6.76 0.19
C TYR A 94 -14.41 7.34 -1.01
N THR A 95 -14.93 7.15 -2.20
CA THR A 95 -14.36 7.70 -3.44
C THR A 95 -15.40 8.50 -4.20
N ALA A 96 -15.04 9.72 -4.58
CA ALA A 96 -15.80 10.61 -5.43
C ALA A 96 -14.94 11.00 -6.64
N ASP A 97 -15.52 11.73 -7.59
CA ASP A 97 -14.84 12.12 -8.84
C ASP A 97 -13.55 12.93 -8.56
N SER A 98 -13.55 13.77 -7.52
CA SER A 98 -12.45 14.70 -7.25
C SER A 98 -11.67 14.38 -5.97
N TYR A 99 -12.12 13.48 -5.13
CA TYR A 99 -11.43 13.14 -3.88
C TYR A 99 -11.82 11.76 -3.37
N GLY A 100 -10.94 11.19 -2.56
CA GLY A 100 -11.22 9.96 -1.84
C GLY A 100 -10.52 9.94 -0.48
N LEU A 101 -11.07 9.13 0.41
CA LEU A 101 -10.51 8.82 1.73
C LEU A 101 -10.67 7.33 1.99
N SER A 102 -9.67 6.71 2.60
CA SER A 102 -9.77 5.32 3.08
C SER A 102 -9.11 5.15 4.44
N LEU A 103 -9.65 4.23 5.20
CA LEU A 103 -9.13 3.80 6.49
C LEU A 103 -9.01 2.28 6.46
N SER A 104 -7.82 1.77 6.71
CA SER A 104 -7.54 0.34 6.86
C SER A 104 -7.08 0.06 8.29
N TYR A 105 -7.47 -1.08 8.81
CA TYR A 105 -6.99 -1.60 10.09
C TYR A 105 -6.67 -3.08 9.93
N ALA A 106 -5.50 -3.47 10.39
CA ALA A 106 -5.06 -4.86 10.39
C ALA A 106 -4.61 -5.30 11.79
N ASN A 107 -4.82 -6.58 12.05
CA ASN A 107 -4.18 -7.32 13.12
C ASN A 107 -3.42 -8.47 12.48
N VAL A 108 -2.15 -8.58 12.80
CA VAL A 108 -1.21 -9.56 12.23
C VAL A 108 -0.59 -10.34 13.37
N GLU A 109 -0.77 -11.64 13.37
CA GLU A 109 -0.12 -12.55 14.32
C GLU A 109 1.18 -13.08 13.72
N ASP A 110 2.26 -13.02 14.51
CA ASP A 110 3.56 -13.62 14.21
C ASP A 110 3.97 -14.48 15.42
N GLY A 111 3.56 -15.73 15.41
CA GLY A 111 3.75 -16.68 16.50
C GLY A 111 2.96 -16.32 17.76
N VAL A 112 3.59 -15.64 18.72
CA VAL A 112 2.96 -15.23 19.99
C VAL A 112 2.66 -13.73 20.05
N ASP A 113 3.17 -12.97 19.11
CA ASP A 113 3.06 -11.51 19.06
C ASP A 113 1.84 -11.12 18.20
N ASN A 114 1.15 -10.05 18.58
CA ASN A 114 -0.06 -9.57 17.93
C ASN A 114 0.11 -8.10 17.53
N ASP A 115 0.55 -7.88 16.32
CA ASP A 115 0.79 -6.55 15.80
C ASP A 115 -0.49 -5.92 15.24
N THR A 116 -0.67 -4.63 15.44
CA THR A 116 -1.81 -3.90 14.87
C THR A 116 -1.34 -2.72 14.04
N TYR A 117 -2.01 -2.50 12.92
CA TYR A 117 -1.68 -1.42 11.98
C TYR A 117 -2.93 -0.66 11.59
N THR A 118 -2.81 0.66 11.46
CA THR A 118 -3.88 1.53 11.00
C THR A 118 -3.35 2.48 9.94
N ALA A 119 -3.92 2.44 8.74
CA ALA A 119 -3.55 3.33 7.64
C ALA A 119 -4.70 4.26 7.26
N LEU A 120 -4.38 5.53 7.04
CA LEU A 120 -5.28 6.55 6.52
C LEU A 120 -4.71 7.09 5.21
N ASN A 121 -5.48 6.99 4.13
CA ASN A 121 -5.09 7.48 2.81
C ASN A 121 -6.12 8.45 2.26
N GLY A 122 -5.67 9.38 1.43
CA GLY A 122 -6.56 10.29 0.74
C GLY A 122 -5.94 10.92 -0.49
N TYR A 123 -6.79 11.31 -1.42
CA TYR A 123 -6.38 12.06 -2.60
C TYR A 123 -7.35 13.20 -2.91
N TYR A 124 -6.84 14.17 -3.65
CA TYR A 124 -7.64 15.22 -4.26
C TYR A 124 -7.19 15.47 -5.69
N SER A 125 -8.14 15.44 -6.63
CA SER A 125 -7.95 15.72 -8.06
C SER A 125 -8.52 17.10 -8.39
N PHE A 126 -7.66 18.00 -8.87
CA PHE A 126 -8.05 19.36 -9.27
C PHE A 126 -8.56 19.37 -10.70
N ASP A 127 -9.42 20.34 -11.02
CA ASP A 127 -10.00 20.51 -12.36
C ASP A 127 -8.95 20.74 -13.47
N ASN A 128 -7.75 21.15 -13.12
CA ASN A 128 -6.63 21.34 -14.06
C ASN A 128 -5.83 20.06 -14.34
N GLY A 129 -6.27 18.89 -13.84
CA GLY A 129 -5.61 17.61 -14.04
C GLY A 129 -4.47 17.31 -13.08
N LEU A 130 -4.23 18.18 -12.10
CA LEU A 130 -3.27 17.94 -11.02
C LEU A 130 -3.93 17.06 -9.95
N ASN A 131 -3.19 16.07 -9.43
CA ASN A 131 -3.61 15.22 -8.32
C ASN A 131 -2.61 15.34 -7.17
N ILE A 132 -3.12 15.29 -5.96
CA ILE A 132 -2.32 15.15 -4.74
C ILE A 132 -2.84 13.91 -3.99
N SER A 133 -1.93 13.05 -3.58
CA SER A 133 -2.22 11.90 -2.71
C SER A 133 -1.37 11.97 -1.45
N ALA A 134 -1.92 11.52 -0.34
CA ALA A 134 -1.21 11.42 0.93
C ALA A 134 -1.67 10.19 1.69
N GLY A 135 -0.78 9.63 2.49
CA GLY A 135 -1.06 8.52 3.38
C GLY A 135 -0.21 8.53 4.62
N PHE A 136 -0.71 7.89 5.63
CA PHE A 136 -0.04 7.69 6.90
C PHE A 136 -0.47 6.37 7.51
N GLU A 137 0.49 5.57 7.96
CA GLU A 137 0.26 4.35 8.72
C GLU A 137 0.97 4.43 10.06
N PHE A 138 0.35 3.94 11.09
CA PHE A 138 0.98 3.68 12.38
C PHE A 138 0.63 2.26 12.84
N GLY A 139 1.60 1.61 13.45
CA GLY A 139 1.47 0.28 14.02
C GLY A 139 1.86 0.26 15.48
N SER A 140 1.32 -0.71 16.20
CA SER A 140 1.73 -1.08 17.55
C SER A 140 2.14 -2.53 17.51
N LEU A 141 3.40 -2.79 17.88
CA LEU A 141 4.00 -4.10 17.88
C LEU A 141 3.89 -4.71 19.29
N ASP A 142 3.47 -5.97 19.37
CA ASP A 142 3.44 -6.73 20.63
C ASP A 142 4.80 -7.37 20.89
N VAL A 143 5.82 -6.53 21.08
CA VAL A 143 7.19 -7.00 21.35
C VAL A 143 7.51 -7.00 22.84
N SER A 144 8.23 -8.02 23.30
CA SER A 144 8.59 -8.20 24.71
C SER A 144 9.64 -7.20 25.24
N SER A 145 10.18 -6.33 24.39
CA SER A 145 11.14 -5.28 24.77
C SER A 145 10.59 -3.89 24.49
N ALA A 146 10.48 -3.07 25.50
CA ALA A 146 9.87 -1.73 25.48
C ALA A 146 10.57 -0.66 24.62
N ASP A 147 11.44 -1.04 23.71
CA ASP A 147 12.28 -0.09 22.97
C ASP A 147 11.98 -0.02 21.46
N ALA A 148 10.93 -0.70 20.96
CA ALA A 148 10.58 -0.68 19.53
C ALA A 148 9.14 -1.18 19.31
N ASP A 149 8.18 -0.64 20.02
CA ASP A 149 6.78 -1.09 20.01
C ASP A 149 5.88 -0.29 19.07
N GLU A 150 6.42 0.71 18.38
CA GLU A 150 5.66 1.55 17.44
C GLU A 150 6.31 1.56 16.05
N THR A 151 5.48 1.58 15.02
CA THR A 151 5.91 1.77 13.63
C THR A 151 5.14 2.91 12.99
N GLU A 152 5.78 3.62 12.09
CA GLU A 152 5.16 4.68 11.30
C GLU A 152 5.58 4.58 9.84
N ALA A 153 4.66 4.96 8.94
CA ALA A 153 4.96 5.23 7.54
C ALA A 153 4.17 6.45 7.08
N PHE A 154 4.74 7.27 6.20
CA PHE A 154 4.02 8.36 5.59
C PHE A 154 4.38 8.50 4.10
N PHE A 155 3.47 9.10 3.37
CA PHE A 155 3.58 9.35 1.96
C PHE A 155 2.92 10.67 1.58
N ILE A 156 3.52 11.40 0.66
CA ILE A 156 2.89 12.48 -0.09
C ILE A 156 3.37 12.45 -1.53
N GLY A 157 2.43 12.45 -2.47
CA GLY A 157 2.71 12.43 -3.90
C GLY A 157 1.86 13.44 -4.66
N ILE A 158 2.40 13.87 -5.78
CA ILE A 158 1.75 14.79 -6.73
C ILE A 158 1.97 14.23 -8.12
N ASN A 159 0.92 14.17 -8.93
CA ASN A 159 1.03 13.80 -10.33
C ASN A 159 0.04 14.56 -11.19
N GLY A 160 0.30 14.64 -12.48
CA GLY A 160 -0.61 15.28 -13.41
C GLY A 160 -0.11 15.24 -14.85
N GLU A 161 -1.02 15.55 -15.77
CA GLU A 161 -0.73 15.56 -17.21
C GLU A 161 0.24 16.69 -17.58
N VAL A 162 1.33 16.32 -18.25
CA VAL A 162 2.31 17.26 -18.80
C VAL A 162 2.64 16.86 -20.24
N GLY A 163 2.17 17.67 -21.20
CA GLY A 163 2.30 17.35 -22.61
C GLY A 163 1.55 16.06 -22.98
N PRO A 164 2.19 15.08 -23.64
CA PRO A 164 1.54 13.82 -24.01
C PRO A 164 1.58 12.75 -22.90
N GLY A 165 2.15 13.02 -21.75
CA GLY A 165 2.34 12.05 -20.68
C GLY A 165 2.00 12.59 -19.31
N GLU A 166 2.33 11.82 -18.28
CA GLU A 166 2.13 12.18 -16.89
C GLU A 166 3.46 12.38 -16.17
N LEU A 167 3.59 13.49 -15.45
CA LEU A 167 4.70 13.75 -14.54
C LEU A 167 4.24 13.50 -13.11
N GLY A 168 5.04 12.77 -12.35
CA GLY A 168 4.81 12.56 -10.92
C GLY A 168 6.07 12.74 -10.10
N ALA A 169 5.87 13.14 -8.86
CA ALA A 169 6.91 13.20 -7.83
C ALA A 169 6.31 12.87 -6.46
N ALA A 170 7.08 12.19 -5.65
CA ALA A 170 6.65 11.81 -4.30
C ALA A 170 7.83 11.80 -3.32
N LEU A 171 7.47 11.90 -2.06
CA LEU A 171 8.33 11.60 -0.94
C LEU A 171 7.55 10.80 0.11
N GLY A 172 8.25 9.94 0.82
CA GLY A 172 7.68 9.14 1.89
C GLY A 172 8.74 8.31 2.57
N THR A 173 8.32 7.43 3.44
CA THR A 173 9.21 6.44 4.05
C THR A 173 9.47 5.28 3.08
N ALA A 174 10.67 4.75 3.08
CA ALA A 174 11.01 3.51 2.36
C ALA A 174 10.56 2.30 3.21
N GLY A 175 9.26 1.96 3.14
CA GLY A 175 8.65 0.99 4.03
C GLY A 175 8.23 1.60 5.36
N THR A 176 8.35 0.82 6.45
CA THR A 176 7.92 1.22 7.79
C THR A 176 9.12 1.63 8.65
N MET A 177 9.02 2.76 9.32
CA MET A 177 9.98 3.17 10.35
C MET A 177 9.63 2.51 11.68
N THR A 178 10.63 2.02 12.40
CA THR A 178 10.45 1.43 13.74
C THR A 178 11.27 2.23 14.75
N GLU A 179 10.65 2.62 15.86
CA GLU A 179 11.37 3.24 16.96
C GLU A 179 12.26 2.19 17.65
N ALA A 180 13.57 2.33 17.51
CA ALA A 180 14.54 1.54 18.24
C ALA A 180 15.34 2.45 19.15
N SER A 181 15.28 2.21 20.47
CA SER A 181 16.07 2.95 21.48
C SER A 181 15.80 4.48 21.50
N GLY A 182 14.56 4.90 21.25
CA GLY A 182 14.13 6.31 21.31
C GLY A 182 14.62 7.15 20.13
N VAL A 183 15.05 6.55 19.05
CA VAL A 183 15.39 7.20 17.79
C VAL A 183 14.77 6.39 16.65
N MET A 184 13.76 6.94 16.00
CA MET A 184 13.26 6.39 14.73
C MET A 184 14.33 6.61 13.65
N PRO A 185 14.89 5.58 13.04
CA PRO A 185 15.70 5.75 11.84
C PRO A 185 14.73 6.09 10.70
N GLU A 186 14.55 7.38 10.44
CA GLU A 186 13.86 7.81 9.23
C GLU A 186 14.65 7.35 8.02
N GLN A 187 14.06 6.51 7.20
CA GLN A 187 14.58 6.19 5.89
C GLN A 187 13.65 6.81 4.85
N LEU A 188 13.95 8.03 4.45
CA LEU A 188 13.15 8.75 3.48
C LEU A 188 13.48 8.27 2.06
N MET A 189 12.46 8.22 1.25
CA MET A 189 12.56 8.00 -0.18
C MET A 189 11.94 9.14 -0.95
N TYR A 190 12.61 9.53 -2.01
CA TYR A 190 12.17 10.55 -2.97
C TYR A 190 12.14 9.92 -4.35
N GLU A 191 11.09 10.14 -5.11
CA GLU A 191 11.07 9.73 -6.51
C GLU A 191 10.44 10.78 -7.41
N ALA A 192 10.86 10.77 -8.68
CA ALA A 192 10.22 11.53 -9.73
C ALA A 192 10.22 10.72 -11.03
N TYR A 193 9.12 10.74 -11.76
CA TYR A 193 8.96 10.00 -13.00
C TYR A 193 8.23 10.80 -14.07
N TYR A 194 8.40 10.36 -15.31
CA TYR A 194 7.59 10.80 -16.42
C TYR A 194 7.07 9.60 -17.21
N SER A 195 5.77 9.38 -17.19
CA SER A 195 5.13 8.28 -17.90
C SER A 195 4.70 8.73 -19.30
N TYR A 196 5.33 8.18 -20.32
CA TYR A 196 5.13 8.56 -21.73
C TYR A 196 4.46 7.42 -22.51
N PRO A 197 3.21 7.62 -23.03
CA PRO A 197 2.58 6.67 -23.93
C PRO A 197 3.24 6.77 -25.32
N VAL A 198 3.95 5.72 -25.70
CA VAL A 198 4.59 5.62 -27.03
C VAL A 198 3.55 5.34 -28.11
N ASN A 199 2.58 4.50 -27.77
CA ASN A 199 1.40 4.17 -28.57
C ASN A 199 0.34 3.53 -27.66
N ASP A 200 -0.82 3.13 -28.23
CA ASP A 200 -1.94 2.56 -27.50
C ASP A 200 -1.61 1.27 -26.70
N GLY A 201 -0.53 0.58 -27.08
CA GLY A 201 -0.12 -0.68 -26.44
C GLY A 201 1.20 -0.60 -25.67
N MET A 202 1.87 0.57 -25.60
CA MET A 202 3.17 0.66 -24.94
C MET A 202 3.38 2.01 -24.25
N THR A 203 3.78 1.94 -22.97
CA THR A 203 4.17 3.10 -22.16
C THR A 203 5.60 2.91 -21.64
N ILE A 204 6.40 3.97 -21.67
CA ILE A 204 7.75 4.03 -21.11
C ILE A 204 7.76 5.05 -19.97
N THR A 205 8.25 4.65 -18.81
CA THR A 205 8.31 5.48 -17.62
C THR A 205 9.74 5.52 -17.07
N PRO A 206 10.59 6.46 -17.53
CA PRO A 206 11.83 6.77 -16.83
C PRO A 206 11.53 7.38 -15.47
N LEU A 207 12.28 6.95 -14.46
CA LEU A 207 12.22 7.49 -13.12
C LEU A 207 13.61 7.62 -12.51
N ILE A 208 13.75 8.54 -11.58
CA ILE A 208 14.87 8.69 -10.66
C ILE A 208 14.34 8.60 -9.23
N TYR A 209 15.08 7.93 -8.37
CA TYR A 209 14.75 7.85 -6.96
C TYR A 209 16.01 7.97 -6.10
N THR A 210 15.82 8.40 -4.86
CA THR A 210 16.84 8.40 -3.82
C THR A 210 16.24 7.83 -2.55
N VAL A 211 16.94 6.89 -1.93
CA VAL A 211 16.60 6.33 -0.61
C VAL A 211 17.71 6.73 0.35
N GLU A 212 17.35 7.32 1.47
CA GLU A 212 18.31 7.67 2.53
C GLU A 212 18.88 6.40 3.17
N GLY A 213 20.12 6.48 3.62
CA GLY A 213 20.76 5.37 4.33
C GLY A 213 20.03 5.01 5.63
N SER A 214 19.95 3.73 5.96
CA SER A 214 19.23 3.22 7.14
C SER A 214 19.94 3.55 8.47
N SER A 215 21.14 4.13 8.43
CA SER A 215 21.90 4.57 9.60
C SER A 215 22.78 5.77 9.25
N ALA A 216 23.26 6.49 10.26
CA ALA A 216 24.17 7.63 10.08
C ALA A 216 25.51 7.28 9.40
N SER A 217 25.85 6.00 9.29
CA SER A 217 27.04 5.51 8.60
C SER A 217 26.77 5.01 7.18
N ASP A 218 25.52 4.85 6.81
CA ASP A 218 25.13 4.40 5.48
C ASP A 218 24.98 5.61 4.52
N MET A 219 25.34 5.42 3.29
CA MET A 219 25.19 6.45 2.26
C MET A 219 23.81 6.33 1.61
N ASP A 220 23.26 7.47 1.22
CA ASP A 220 22.04 7.51 0.39
C ASP A 220 22.29 6.78 -0.91
N GLU A 221 21.28 6.01 -1.33
CA GLU A 221 21.29 5.32 -2.60
C GLU A 221 20.43 6.09 -3.63
N THR A 222 21.04 6.47 -4.74
CA THR A 222 20.31 7.09 -5.86
C THR A 222 20.30 6.13 -7.04
N GLY A 223 19.12 5.83 -7.53
CA GLY A 223 18.90 4.94 -8.67
C GLY A 223 18.15 5.62 -9.81
N VAL A 224 18.35 5.06 -11.01
CA VAL A 224 17.57 5.39 -12.20
C VAL A 224 16.97 4.11 -12.76
N MET A 225 15.68 4.13 -13.05
CA MET A 225 14.96 2.99 -13.61
C MET A 225 14.17 3.42 -14.85
N VAL A 226 13.94 2.50 -15.76
CA VAL A 226 13.01 2.65 -16.88
C VAL A 226 12.03 1.49 -16.84
N LYS A 227 10.78 1.77 -16.48
CA LYS A 227 9.68 0.82 -16.54
C LYS A 227 9.07 0.85 -17.95
N THR A 228 8.84 -0.31 -18.54
CA THR A 228 8.11 -0.42 -19.81
C THR A 228 6.90 -1.30 -19.59
N SER A 229 5.72 -0.77 -19.89
CA SER A 229 4.45 -1.46 -19.78
C SER A 229 3.87 -1.74 -21.16
N PHE A 230 3.32 -2.95 -21.35
CA PHE A 230 2.67 -3.37 -22.58
C PHE A 230 1.22 -3.76 -22.29
N SER A 231 0.30 -3.32 -23.19
CA SER A 231 -1.12 -3.67 -23.20
C SER A 231 -1.45 -4.40 -24.51
N PHE A 232 -2.12 -5.57 -24.45
CA PHE A 232 -2.46 -6.41 -25.58
C PHE A 232 -3.97 -6.57 -25.72
#